data_16b152ab8513a281406eb39214f18652
#
_entry.id   16b152ab8513a281406eb39214f18652
#
_cell.length_a   1.000
_cell.length_b   1.000
_cell.length_c   1.000
_cell.angle_alpha   90.00
_cell.angle_beta   90.00
_cell.angle_gamma   90.00
#
_symmetry.space_group_name_H-M   'P 1'
#
loop_
_entity.id
_entity.type
_entity.pdbx_description
1 polymer ?
#
loop_
_entity_poly.entity_id
_entity_poly.type
_entity_poly.pdbx_seq_one_letter_code
_entity_poly.pdbx_strand_id
1 'polypeptide(L)'
;AVQLHSQAAGQLDWDEGLKAFLPRSNDAGQNISVGAGHGIFGLKGCLESGVQGGAVAATRCGFESVAVSLPELKDWTQAPLEALWSVPAAKTSGRPPKQFVDFQNDTSVSDIRLAVREGFESVEHVKRYTALGFGTDQGKLGNINGMAILAEALGSAIPEVGTTTFRPAYTPTSFAVCASESVKDLYEPTRTTAINDWHQAQNAPHEVVGQWLRPWYFPQAGEDMAAAVSRECRAARQSVAMMDASTLGKIDVQGPDATEFLNRMYTHDVDQMSIGRCAYGLLLGEDGRVETVVLSAILQVMNDRDVSRPPARDLFRAARRQARRA
;
A
#
# COMPACT_ATOMS: atom_id res chain seq x y z
N ALA A 1 0.22 3.54 -23.54
CA ALA A 1 -0.49 3.08 -22.34
C ALA A 1 -1.33 1.86 -22.68
N VAL A 2 -0.81 0.67 -22.40
CA VAL A 2 -1.44 -0.62 -22.79
C VAL A 2 -2.00 -1.39 -21.59
N GLN A 3 -2.09 -0.74 -20.42
CA GLN A 3 -2.47 -1.40 -19.17
C GLN A 3 -3.84 -2.07 -19.21
N LEU A 4 -4.84 -1.43 -19.79
CA LEU A 4 -6.19 -2.01 -19.87
C LEU A 4 -6.23 -3.24 -20.80
N HIS A 5 -5.46 -3.20 -21.91
CA HIS A 5 -5.33 -4.33 -22.79
C HIS A 5 -4.65 -5.52 -22.09
N SER A 6 -3.53 -5.25 -21.40
CA SER A 6 -2.81 -6.29 -20.63
C SER A 6 -3.64 -6.83 -19.46
N GLN A 7 -4.39 -5.99 -18.74
CA GLN A 7 -5.29 -6.41 -17.64
C GLN A 7 -6.45 -7.28 -18.13
N ALA A 8 -6.86 -7.10 -19.40
CA ALA A 8 -7.86 -7.94 -20.05
C ALA A 8 -7.24 -9.20 -20.71
N ALA A 9 -6.02 -9.55 -20.34
CA ALA A 9 -5.26 -10.68 -20.90
C ALA A 9 -4.98 -10.59 -22.42
N GLY A 10 -5.04 -9.39 -23.00
CA GLY A 10 -4.67 -9.14 -24.39
C GLY A 10 -3.17 -9.28 -24.61
N GLN A 11 -2.80 -9.77 -25.77
CA GLN A 11 -1.41 -9.97 -26.15
C GLN A 11 -0.78 -8.70 -26.71
N LEU A 12 0.52 -8.55 -26.52
CA LEU A 12 1.31 -7.42 -26.96
C LEU A 12 2.36 -7.88 -27.96
N ASP A 13 2.56 -7.11 -29.01
CA ASP A 13 3.66 -7.27 -29.96
C ASP A 13 4.67 -6.13 -29.81
N TRP A 14 5.94 -6.44 -29.98
CA TRP A 14 7.00 -5.45 -29.94
C TRP A 14 7.10 -4.72 -31.27
N ASP A 15 7.10 -3.40 -31.26
CA ASP A 15 7.36 -2.54 -32.40
C ASP A 15 8.77 -1.95 -32.31
N GLU A 16 9.64 -2.35 -33.22
CA GLU A 16 11.04 -1.93 -33.24
C GLU A 16 11.21 -0.44 -33.57
N GLY A 17 10.34 0.12 -34.40
CA GLY A 17 10.37 1.53 -34.79
C GLY A 17 9.96 2.46 -33.66
N LEU A 18 8.95 2.06 -32.89
CA LEU A 18 8.42 2.80 -31.75
C LEU A 18 9.11 2.43 -30.42
N LYS A 19 9.96 1.38 -30.42
CA LYS A 19 10.59 0.86 -29.18
C LYS A 19 9.58 0.65 -28.05
N ALA A 20 8.42 0.08 -28.40
CA ALA A 20 7.29 -0.07 -27.48
C ALA A 20 6.51 -1.35 -27.78
N PHE A 21 5.83 -1.85 -26.74
CA PHE A 21 4.84 -2.91 -26.89
C PHE A 21 3.49 -2.32 -27.30
N LEU A 22 2.89 -2.87 -28.33
CA LEU A 22 1.59 -2.48 -28.85
C LEU A 22 0.57 -3.61 -28.71
N PRO A 23 -0.72 -3.29 -28.55
CA PRO A 23 -1.79 -4.27 -28.56
C PRO A 23 -1.81 -5.04 -29.89
N ARG A 24 -1.89 -6.38 -29.84
CA ARG A 24 -2.00 -7.20 -31.03
C ARG A 24 -3.33 -6.95 -31.72
N SER A 25 -3.29 -6.57 -33.01
CA SER A 25 -4.45 -6.12 -33.79
C SER A 25 -5.54 -7.18 -33.99
N ASN A 26 -5.19 -8.46 -33.90
CA ASN A 26 -6.10 -9.59 -34.18
C ASN A 26 -6.62 -10.24 -32.89
N ASP A 27 -6.41 -9.61 -31.74
CA ASP A 27 -6.91 -10.12 -30.49
C ASP A 27 -8.45 -10.01 -30.47
N ALA A 28 -9.14 -11.16 -30.49
CA ALA A 28 -10.60 -11.26 -30.53
C ALA A 28 -11.26 -10.79 -29.21
N GLY A 29 -10.48 -10.11 -28.35
CA GLY A 29 -10.93 -9.58 -27.06
C GLY A 29 -12.01 -8.52 -27.19
N GLN A 30 -12.67 -8.23 -26.11
CA GLN A 30 -13.71 -7.19 -26.02
C GLN A 30 -13.14 -5.77 -26.08
N ASN A 31 -11.84 -5.60 -25.97
CA ASN A 31 -11.15 -4.31 -25.92
C ASN A 31 -10.68 -3.87 -27.31
N ILE A 32 -10.85 -2.60 -27.59
CA ILE A 32 -10.33 -1.95 -28.78
C ILE A 32 -9.35 -0.88 -28.32
N SER A 33 -8.09 -1.00 -28.73
CA SER A 33 -7.05 0.01 -28.47
C SER A 33 -6.93 0.95 -29.66
N VAL A 34 -6.93 2.24 -29.41
CA VAL A 34 -6.89 3.30 -30.44
C VAL A 34 -5.89 4.39 -30.09
N GLY A 35 -5.53 5.22 -31.04
CA GLY A 35 -4.64 6.36 -30.85
C GLY A 35 -3.26 5.95 -30.33
N ALA A 36 -2.70 6.68 -29.38
CA ALA A 36 -1.38 6.42 -28.81
C ALA A 36 -1.27 5.05 -28.13
N GLY A 37 -2.37 4.50 -27.61
CA GLY A 37 -2.41 3.12 -27.09
C GLY A 37 -2.20 2.05 -28.16
N HIS A 38 -2.34 2.39 -29.43
CA HIS A 38 -2.11 1.53 -30.60
C HIS A 38 -0.94 2.02 -31.48
N GLY A 39 -0.07 2.86 -30.94
CA GLY A 39 1.12 3.35 -31.65
C GLY A 39 0.89 4.54 -32.62
N ILE A 40 -0.29 5.16 -32.54
CA ILE A 40 -0.63 6.32 -33.41
C ILE A 40 -0.50 7.59 -32.58
N PHE A 41 0.51 8.42 -32.83
CA PHE A 41 0.82 9.60 -32.02
C PHE A 41 0.39 10.94 -32.62
N GLY A 42 0.17 11.01 -33.93
CA GLY A 42 -0.31 12.22 -34.59
C GLY A 42 -1.78 12.51 -34.26
N LEU A 43 -2.14 13.77 -34.03
CA LEU A 43 -3.50 14.16 -33.63
C LEU A 43 -4.55 13.71 -34.63
N LYS A 44 -4.30 13.90 -35.94
CA LYS A 44 -5.19 13.46 -37.01
C LYS A 44 -5.44 11.96 -36.95
N GLY A 45 -4.38 11.16 -36.91
CA GLY A 45 -4.48 9.70 -36.85
C GLY A 45 -5.14 9.22 -35.55
N CYS A 46 -4.90 9.89 -34.42
CA CYS A 46 -5.57 9.58 -33.17
C CYS A 46 -7.09 9.79 -33.26
N LEU A 47 -7.53 10.89 -33.86
CA LEU A 47 -8.95 11.19 -34.02
C LEU A 47 -9.60 10.21 -35.04
N GLU A 48 -8.97 9.94 -36.17
CA GLU A 48 -9.44 8.96 -37.15
C GLU A 48 -9.59 7.56 -36.52
N SER A 49 -8.54 7.11 -35.84
CA SER A 49 -8.53 5.83 -35.11
C SER A 49 -9.62 5.79 -34.01
N GLY A 50 -9.81 6.89 -33.28
CA GLY A 50 -10.85 7.01 -32.24
C GLY A 50 -12.25 6.89 -32.80
N VAL A 51 -12.57 7.61 -33.90
CA VAL A 51 -13.86 7.53 -34.59
C VAL A 51 -14.12 6.11 -35.10
N GLN A 52 -13.14 5.50 -35.75
CA GLN A 52 -13.26 4.14 -36.26
C GLN A 52 -13.48 3.12 -35.13
N GLY A 53 -12.68 3.22 -34.05
CA GLY A 53 -12.83 2.34 -32.90
C GLY A 53 -14.18 2.52 -32.19
N GLY A 54 -14.66 3.76 -32.07
CA GLY A 54 -15.98 4.07 -31.53
C GLY A 54 -17.11 3.48 -32.38
N ALA A 55 -17.03 3.59 -33.71
CA ALA A 55 -17.99 3.00 -34.62
C ALA A 55 -18.05 1.47 -34.48
N VAL A 56 -16.89 0.80 -34.42
CA VAL A 56 -16.82 -0.65 -34.19
C VAL A 56 -17.41 -1.03 -32.84
N ALA A 57 -17.13 -0.28 -31.79
CA ALA A 57 -17.67 -0.52 -30.45
C ALA A 57 -19.19 -0.37 -30.42
N ALA A 58 -19.74 0.69 -31.06
CA ALA A 58 -21.19 0.90 -31.16
C ALA A 58 -21.87 -0.27 -31.86
N THR A 59 -21.32 -0.70 -33.00
CA THR A 59 -21.87 -1.84 -33.75
C THR A 59 -21.84 -3.14 -32.94
N ARG A 60 -20.75 -3.40 -32.21
CA ARG A 60 -20.66 -4.58 -31.32
C ARG A 60 -21.69 -4.55 -30.17
N CYS A 61 -22.09 -3.37 -29.76
CA CYS A 61 -23.15 -3.17 -28.75
C CYS A 61 -24.57 -3.12 -29.32
N GLY A 62 -24.73 -3.34 -30.63
CA GLY A 62 -26.04 -3.32 -31.28
C GLY A 62 -26.57 -1.94 -31.65
N PHE A 63 -25.70 -0.91 -31.64
CA PHE A 63 -26.06 0.45 -32.05
C PHE A 63 -25.60 0.73 -33.48
N GLU A 64 -26.31 1.61 -34.17
CA GLU A 64 -25.84 2.15 -35.44
C GLU A 64 -24.70 3.14 -35.22
N SER A 65 -23.66 3.06 -36.04
CA SER A 65 -22.58 4.03 -36.02
C SER A 65 -22.99 5.32 -36.71
N VAL A 66 -22.73 6.46 -36.11
CA VAL A 66 -22.97 7.77 -36.68
C VAL A 66 -21.70 8.28 -37.33
N ALA A 67 -21.82 8.81 -38.54
CA ALA A 67 -20.67 9.46 -39.23
C ALA A 67 -20.25 10.72 -38.48
N VAL A 68 -18.98 10.79 -38.05
CA VAL A 68 -18.41 11.94 -37.35
C VAL A 68 -17.50 12.69 -38.35
N SER A 69 -17.80 13.98 -38.56
CA SER A 69 -16.93 14.86 -39.33
C SER A 69 -15.74 15.30 -38.46
N LEU A 70 -14.54 15.02 -38.92
CA LEU A 70 -13.33 15.47 -38.27
C LEU A 70 -12.93 16.86 -38.75
N PRO A 71 -12.31 17.69 -37.89
CA PRO A 71 -11.75 18.96 -38.32
C PRO A 71 -10.56 18.73 -39.29
N GLU A 72 -10.29 19.71 -40.16
CA GLU A 72 -9.10 19.69 -40.97
C GLU A 72 -7.85 19.92 -40.10
N LEU A 73 -6.93 18.96 -40.14
CA LEU A 73 -5.71 18.96 -39.34
C LEU A 73 -4.48 18.83 -40.22
N LYS A 74 -3.41 19.50 -39.80
CA LYS A 74 -2.10 19.35 -40.44
C LYS A 74 -1.56 17.94 -40.17
N ASP A 75 -0.94 17.37 -41.19
CA ASP A 75 -0.20 16.13 -41.03
C ASP A 75 1.00 16.36 -40.09
N TRP A 76 1.25 15.37 -39.26
CA TRP A 76 2.38 15.35 -38.32
C TRP A 76 3.26 14.14 -38.64
N THR A 77 4.55 14.38 -38.76
CA THR A 77 5.53 13.33 -38.98
C THR A 77 6.35 13.14 -37.70
N GLN A 78 6.37 11.94 -37.22
CA GLN A 78 7.18 11.58 -36.06
C GLN A 78 8.65 11.48 -36.47
N ALA A 79 9.52 12.14 -35.73
CA ALA A 79 10.96 11.94 -35.88
C ALA A 79 11.35 10.52 -35.44
N PRO A 80 12.41 9.92 -36.02
CA PRO A 80 12.93 8.64 -35.55
C PRO A 80 13.23 8.66 -34.05
N LEU A 81 12.85 7.59 -33.37
CA LEU A 81 13.13 7.41 -31.93
C LEU A 81 14.53 6.85 -31.74
N GLU A 82 15.34 7.55 -30.94
CA GLU A 82 16.60 7.01 -30.42
C GLU A 82 16.41 6.62 -28.96
N ALA A 83 16.50 5.34 -28.66
CA ALA A 83 16.27 4.83 -27.34
C ALA A 83 17.51 4.96 -26.45
N LEU A 84 17.35 5.57 -25.29
CA LEU A 84 18.35 5.63 -24.23
C LEU A 84 17.83 4.89 -23.00
N TRP A 85 18.14 3.61 -22.88
CA TRP A 85 17.62 2.76 -21.81
C TRP A 85 18.25 3.00 -20.45
N SER A 86 19.51 3.45 -20.43
CA SER A 86 20.20 3.84 -19.21
C SER A 86 21.02 5.10 -19.43
N VAL A 87 21.09 5.96 -18.42
CA VAL A 87 21.96 7.14 -18.47
C VAL A 87 23.42 6.68 -18.46
N PRO A 88 24.26 7.11 -19.42
CA PRO A 88 25.66 6.75 -19.43
C PRO A 88 26.35 7.18 -18.13
N ALA A 89 27.08 6.26 -17.50
CA ALA A 89 27.84 6.58 -16.31
C ALA A 89 29.02 7.51 -16.67
N ALA A 90 29.15 8.61 -15.94
CA ALA A 90 30.34 9.45 -16.07
C ALA A 90 31.60 8.66 -15.70
N LYS A 91 32.66 8.79 -16.51
CA LYS A 91 33.97 8.22 -16.17
C LYS A 91 34.57 9.03 -15.01
N THR A 92 34.41 8.54 -13.79
CA THR A 92 34.98 9.15 -12.58
C THR A 92 36.09 8.25 -12.03
N SER A 93 37.08 8.84 -11.38
CA SER A 93 38.11 8.11 -10.63
C SER A 93 37.51 7.65 -9.29
N GLY A 94 36.63 6.67 -9.29
CA GLY A 94 36.00 6.18 -8.07
C GLY A 94 34.79 5.29 -8.39
N ARG A 95 33.94 5.05 -7.38
CA ARG A 95 32.72 4.29 -7.56
C ARG A 95 31.79 5.06 -8.54
N PRO A 96 31.35 4.44 -9.65
CA PRO A 96 30.47 5.11 -10.59
C PRO A 96 29.15 5.48 -9.89
N PRO A 97 28.53 6.59 -10.31
CA PRO A 97 27.23 6.98 -9.77
C PRO A 97 26.17 5.91 -10.09
N LYS A 98 25.18 5.79 -9.20
CA LYS A 98 24.03 4.91 -9.46
C LYS A 98 23.22 5.42 -10.65
N GLN A 99 22.81 4.51 -11.50
CA GLN A 99 21.94 4.76 -12.65
C GLN A 99 20.55 4.26 -12.27
N PHE A 100 19.68 5.16 -11.78
CA PHE A 100 18.34 4.80 -11.34
C PHE A 100 17.43 4.51 -12.55
N VAL A 101 16.63 3.46 -12.41
CA VAL A 101 15.61 3.00 -13.36
C VAL A 101 14.21 3.23 -12.81
N ASP A 102 14.01 2.95 -11.54
CA ASP A 102 12.76 3.22 -10.81
C ASP A 102 13.07 4.16 -9.64
N PHE A 103 12.50 5.37 -9.69
CA PHE A 103 12.75 6.40 -8.67
C PHE A 103 11.87 6.24 -7.43
N GLN A 104 10.80 5.45 -7.48
CA GLN A 104 9.94 5.23 -6.31
C GLN A 104 10.52 4.19 -5.35
N ASN A 105 11.25 3.22 -5.89
CA ASN A 105 11.85 2.13 -5.12
C ASN A 105 13.39 2.13 -5.21
N ASP A 106 13.99 3.19 -5.74
CA ASP A 106 15.44 3.34 -5.90
C ASP A 106 16.13 2.17 -6.64
N THR A 107 15.37 1.48 -7.52
CA THR A 107 15.93 0.40 -8.33
C THR A 107 16.88 0.96 -9.38
N SER A 108 18.10 0.43 -9.42
CA SER A 108 19.15 0.86 -10.34
C SER A 108 19.52 -0.22 -11.34
N VAL A 109 20.28 0.16 -12.37
CA VAL A 109 20.90 -0.76 -13.35
C VAL A 109 21.69 -1.87 -12.65
N SER A 110 22.43 -1.52 -11.57
CA SER A 110 23.22 -2.51 -10.83
C SER A 110 22.36 -3.55 -10.12
N ASP A 111 21.16 -3.19 -9.69
CA ASP A 111 20.24 -4.11 -9.03
C ASP A 111 19.65 -5.12 -10.02
N ILE A 112 19.32 -4.67 -11.23
CA ILE A 112 18.85 -5.55 -12.32
C ILE A 112 19.98 -6.51 -12.72
N ARG A 113 21.21 -6.02 -12.91
CA ARG A 113 22.36 -6.87 -13.23
C ARG A 113 22.70 -7.84 -12.10
N LEU A 114 22.48 -7.45 -10.84
CA LEU A 114 22.60 -8.36 -9.70
C LEU A 114 21.55 -9.48 -9.78
N ALA A 115 20.29 -9.14 -10.06
CA ALA A 115 19.23 -10.12 -10.23
C ALA A 115 19.60 -11.19 -11.29
N VAL A 116 20.17 -10.75 -12.42
CA VAL A 116 20.64 -11.69 -13.47
C VAL A 116 21.75 -12.61 -12.95
N ARG A 117 22.72 -12.10 -12.18
CA ARG A 117 23.76 -12.94 -11.57
C ARG A 117 23.22 -13.95 -10.58
N GLU A 118 22.11 -13.63 -9.91
CA GLU A 118 21.39 -14.50 -8.97
C GLU A 118 20.48 -15.50 -9.71
N GLY A 119 20.45 -15.47 -11.06
CA GLY A 119 19.73 -16.44 -11.88
C GLY A 119 18.30 -16.03 -12.26
N PHE A 120 17.92 -14.78 -12.10
CA PHE A 120 16.61 -14.29 -12.55
C PHE A 120 16.66 -13.90 -14.02
N GLU A 121 15.85 -14.56 -14.84
CA GLU A 121 15.78 -14.33 -16.30
C GLU A 121 14.47 -13.63 -16.74
N SER A 122 13.36 -13.91 -16.04
CA SER A 122 12.07 -13.33 -16.34
C SER A 122 11.92 -11.94 -15.71
N VAL A 123 11.40 -10.96 -16.47
CA VAL A 123 11.13 -9.61 -15.98
C VAL A 123 10.20 -9.59 -14.75
N GLU A 124 9.22 -10.50 -14.68
CA GLU A 124 8.30 -10.60 -13.54
C GLU A 124 9.00 -11.06 -12.25
N HIS A 125 10.04 -11.90 -12.35
CA HIS A 125 10.86 -12.27 -11.21
C HIS A 125 11.84 -11.15 -10.83
N VAL A 126 12.51 -10.55 -11.81
CA VAL A 126 13.38 -9.38 -11.57
C VAL A 126 12.62 -8.23 -10.93
N LYS A 127 11.38 -7.97 -11.37
CA LYS A 127 10.48 -6.99 -10.76
C LYS A 127 10.26 -7.26 -9.26
N ARG A 128 10.03 -8.50 -8.87
CA ARG A 128 9.82 -8.86 -7.46
C ARG A 128 11.10 -8.81 -6.64
N TYR A 129 12.22 -9.17 -7.24
CA TYR A 129 13.52 -9.15 -6.57
C TYR A 129 14.01 -7.71 -6.32
N THR A 130 13.80 -6.80 -7.27
CA THR A 130 14.30 -5.43 -7.24
C THR A 130 13.28 -4.38 -6.82
N ALA A 131 12.00 -4.75 -6.69
CA ALA A 131 10.86 -3.84 -6.57
C ALA A 131 10.63 -2.90 -7.77
N LEU A 132 11.20 -3.19 -8.93
CA LEU A 132 10.98 -2.45 -10.17
C LEU A 132 9.49 -2.35 -10.51
N GLY A 133 8.95 -1.14 -10.61
CA GLY A 133 7.56 -0.90 -11.01
C GLY A 133 6.50 -1.28 -9.97
N PHE A 134 6.87 -1.36 -8.70
CA PHE A 134 5.94 -1.65 -7.59
C PHE A 134 5.24 -0.41 -7.05
N GLY A 135 5.79 0.78 -7.30
CA GLY A 135 5.26 2.03 -6.79
C GLY A 135 3.91 2.42 -7.38
N THR A 136 3.42 3.58 -6.98
CA THR A 136 2.11 4.11 -7.40
C THR A 136 2.03 4.40 -8.88
N ASP A 137 3.16 4.56 -9.57
CA ASP A 137 3.22 4.71 -11.04
C ASP A 137 3.11 3.37 -11.79
N GLN A 138 3.17 2.25 -11.08
CA GLN A 138 3.12 0.90 -11.67
C GLN A 138 4.12 0.70 -12.82
N GLY A 139 5.28 1.34 -12.73
CA GLY A 139 6.37 1.23 -13.71
C GLY A 139 6.15 1.97 -15.03
N LYS A 140 5.26 2.96 -15.08
CA LYS A 140 5.02 3.78 -16.29
C LYS A 140 6.30 4.37 -16.87
N LEU A 141 7.23 4.76 -16.00
CA LEU A 141 8.51 5.38 -16.40
C LEU A 141 9.65 4.37 -16.50
N GLY A 142 9.67 3.35 -15.66
CA GLY A 142 10.84 2.48 -15.48
C GLY A 142 10.75 1.10 -16.11
N ASN A 143 9.57 0.52 -16.32
CA ASN A 143 9.45 -0.87 -16.73
C ASN A 143 10.11 -1.18 -18.07
N ILE A 144 9.90 -0.34 -19.09
CA ILE A 144 10.50 -0.55 -20.41
C ILE A 144 12.03 -0.46 -20.37
N ASN A 145 12.55 0.50 -19.60
CA ASN A 145 13.98 0.64 -19.39
C ASN A 145 14.55 -0.57 -18.65
N GLY A 146 13.85 -1.04 -17.63
CA GLY A 146 14.22 -2.25 -16.89
C GLY A 146 14.24 -3.50 -17.74
N MET A 147 13.26 -3.67 -18.63
CA MET A 147 13.21 -4.77 -19.59
C MET A 147 14.39 -4.71 -20.58
N ALA A 148 14.72 -3.52 -21.09
CA ALA A 148 15.84 -3.35 -22.00
C ALA A 148 17.20 -3.64 -21.35
N ILE A 149 17.40 -3.20 -20.09
CA ILE A 149 18.62 -3.48 -19.32
C ILE A 149 18.71 -4.98 -18.97
N LEU A 150 17.59 -5.63 -18.65
CA LEU A 150 17.53 -7.06 -18.42
C LEU A 150 17.90 -7.84 -19.70
N ALA A 151 17.31 -7.47 -20.84
CA ALA A 151 17.58 -8.08 -22.14
C ALA A 151 19.08 -7.94 -22.51
N GLU A 152 19.65 -6.74 -22.36
CA GLU A 152 21.09 -6.50 -22.54
C GLU A 152 21.94 -7.41 -21.66
N ALA A 153 21.60 -7.56 -20.37
CA ALA A 153 22.34 -8.35 -19.41
C ALA A 153 22.26 -9.87 -19.72
N LEU A 154 21.16 -10.32 -20.33
CA LEU A 154 20.96 -11.72 -20.74
C LEU A 154 21.46 -12.00 -22.16
N GLY A 155 21.83 -10.96 -22.94
CA GLY A 155 22.18 -11.09 -24.35
C GLY A 155 21.00 -11.50 -25.25
N SER A 156 19.77 -11.09 -24.87
CA SER A 156 18.52 -11.42 -25.57
C SER A 156 17.83 -10.15 -26.08
N ALA A 157 16.74 -10.32 -26.87
CA ALA A 157 15.92 -9.20 -27.32
C ALA A 157 14.90 -8.80 -26.22
N ILE A 158 14.48 -7.52 -26.24
CA ILE A 158 13.51 -6.98 -25.27
C ILE A 158 12.22 -7.82 -25.19
N PRO A 159 11.58 -8.24 -26.31
CA PRO A 159 10.37 -9.05 -26.23
C PRO A 159 10.57 -10.45 -25.63
N GLU A 160 11.80 -10.98 -25.61
CA GLU A 160 12.10 -12.32 -25.12
C GLU A 160 12.13 -12.40 -23.59
N VAL A 161 12.43 -11.30 -22.89
CA VAL A 161 12.42 -11.26 -21.42
C VAL A 161 11.01 -11.17 -20.83
N GLY A 162 9.99 -11.04 -21.66
CA GLY A 162 8.59 -10.94 -21.30
C GLY A 162 8.16 -9.50 -20.99
N THR A 163 6.90 -9.34 -20.63
CA THR A 163 6.29 -8.06 -20.26
C THR A 163 5.79 -8.09 -18.82
N THR A 164 5.73 -6.92 -18.18
CA THR A 164 5.16 -6.78 -16.85
C THR A 164 3.64 -6.65 -16.91
N THR A 165 2.93 -7.32 -16.03
CA THR A 165 1.48 -7.17 -15.90
C THR A 165 1.16 -6.04 -14.94
N PHE A 166 0.36 -5.08 -15.41
CA PHE A 166 -0.11 -3.97 -14.61
C PHE A 166 -1.25 -4.41 -13.70
N ARG A 167 -1.20 -4.01 -12.44
CA ARG A 167 -2.26 -4.31 -11.47
C ARG A 167 -3.28 -3.17 -11.42
N PRO A 168 -4.56 -3.46 -11.14
CA PRO A 168 -5.51 -2.44 -10.68
C PRO A 168 -5.06 -1.91 -9.29
N ALA A 169 -5.21 -0.65 -8.96
CA ALA A 169 -5.56 0.46 -9.83
C ALA A 169 -4.28 1.05 -10.46
N TYR A 170 -4.22 1.07 -11.77
CA TYR A 170 -3.06 1.59 -12.50
C TYR A 170 -2.82 3.09 -12.28
N THR A 171 -3.88 3.87 -12.13
CA THR A 171 -3.82 5.25 -11.64
C THR A 171 -4.08 5.21 -10.14
N PRO A 172 -3.27 5.90 -9.31
CA PRO A 172 -3.50 5.95 -7.87
C PRO A 172 -4.93 6.37 -7.56
N THR A 173 -5.62 5.56 -6.76
CA THR A 173 -7.02 5.76 -6.40
C THR A 173 -7.13 5.75 -4.89
N SER A 174 -7.73 6.78 -4.30
CA SER A 174 -7.92 6.83 -2.85
C SER A 174 -9.01 5.83 -2.40
N PHE A 175 -8.91 5.38 -1.18
CA PHE A 175 -9.95 4.53 -0.58
C PHE A 175 -11.32 5.22 -0.54
N ALA A 176 -11.34 6.56 -0.41
CA ALA A 176 -12.58 7.34 -0.45
C ALA A 176 -13.33 7.18 -1.78
N VAL A 177 -12.61 7.17 -2.91
CA VAL A 177 -13.21 6.91 -4.22
C VAL A 177 -13.77 5.48 -4.31
N CYS A 178 -13.06 4.49 -3.77
CA CYS A 178 -13.53 3.10 -3.74
C CYS A 178 -14.76 2.92 -2.82
N ALA A 179 -14.82 3.64 -1.71
CA ALA A 179 -15.94 3.59 -0.76
C ALA A 179 -17.22 4.22 -1.30
N SER A 180 -17.10 5.16 -2.25
CA SER A 180 -18.20 5.94 -2.85
C SER A 180 -18.98 6.82 -1.85
N GLU A 181 -19.91 7.62 -2.38
CA GLU A 181 -20.74 8.53 -1.58
C GLU A 181 -21.71 7.81 -0.62
N SER A 182 -21.99 6.52 -0.83
CA SER A 182 -22.91 5.77 0.01
C SER A 182 -22.43 5.57 1.44
N VAL A 183 -21.13 5.60 1.67
CA VAL A 183 -20.51 5.40 2.98
C VAL A 183 -20.45 6.70 3.81
N LYS A 184 -20.37 7.85 3.16
CA LYS A 184 -20.31 9.19 3.80
C LYS A 184 -19.35 9.22 5.01
N ASP A 185 -19.85 9.75 6.13
CA ASP A 185 -19.06 9.92 7.37
C ASP A 185 -18.61 8.58 7.98
N LEU A 186 -19.24 7.46 7.59
CA LEU A 186 -18.82 6.13 8.04
C LEU A 186 -17.52 5.65 7.38
N TYR A 187 -17.06 6.32 6.32
CA TYR A 187 -15.79 6.00 5.68
C TYR A 187 -14.60 6.17 6.63
N GLU A 188 -14.61 7.25 7.40
CA GLU A 188 -13.56 7.56 8.36
C GLU A 188 -14.18 8.17 9.63
N PRO A 189 -14.89 7.36 10.44
CA PRO A 189 -15.55 7.87 11.64
C PRO A 189 -14.50 8.34 12.65
N THR A 190 -14.74 9.51 13.21
CA THR A 190 -13.92 10.06 14.29
C THR A 190 -14.43 9.57 15.64
N ARG A 191 -13.54 8.96 16.44
CA ARG A 191 -13.81 8.53 17.80
C ARG A 191 -13.08 9.45 18.77
N THR A 192 -13.73 9.78 19.87
CA THR A 192 -13.16 10.62 20.94
C THR A 192 -13.23 9.91 22.27
N THR A 193 -12.32 10.24 23.18
CA THR A 193 -12.36 9.73 24.56
C THR A 193 -13.40 10.47 25.39
N ALA A 194 -13.80 9.90 26.52
CA ALA A 194 -14.80 10.49 27.41
C ALA A 194 -14.39 11.88 27.97
N ILE A 195 -13.09 12.16 28.01
CA ILE A 195 -12.53 13.43 28.52
C ILE A 195 -11.98 14.32 27.40
N ASN A 196 -12.38 14.07 26.17
CA ASN A 196 -11.91 14.81 24.99
C ASN A 196 -12.14 16.33 25.11
N ASP A 197 -13.29 16.76 25.63
CA ASP A 197 -13.60 18.19 25.79
C ASP A 197 -12.61 18.87 26.75
N TRP A 198 -12.17 18.16 27.77
CA TRP A 198 -11.13 18.66 28.67
C TRP A 198 -9.79 18.80 27.92
N HIS A 199 -9.41 17.85 27.10
CA HIS A 199 -8.19 17.94 26.27
C HIS A 199 -8.23 19.14 25.33
N GLN A 200 -9.39 19.36 24.70
CA GLN A 200 -9.58 20.54 23.83
C GLN A 200 -9.49 21.85 24.60
N ALA A 201 -10.09 21.92 25.81
CA ALA A 201 -10.00 23.09 26.66
C ALA A 201 -8.56 23.40 27.15
N GLN A 202 -7.69 22.39 27.17
CA GLN A 202 -6.25 22.57 27.43
C GLN A 202 -5.44 22.87 26.16
N ASN A 203 -6.07 23.10 25.01
CA ASN A 203 -5.44 23.31 23.73
C ASN A 203 -4.50 22.17 23.30
N ALA A 204 -4.76 20.95 23.74
CA ALA A 204 -3.97 19.80 23.33
C ALA A 204 -4.15 19.50 21.84
N PRO A 205 -3.11 19.52 21.01
CA PRO A 205 -3.17 18.96 19.68
C PRO A 205 -3.50 17.47 19.74
N HIS A 206 -4.25 16.98 18.76
CA HIS A 206 -4.64 15.58 18.68
C HIS A 206 -3.89 14.87 17.58
N GLU A 207 -3.50 13.64 17.83
CA GLU A 207 -3.08 12.68 16.81
C GLU A 207 -4.23 11.73 16.48
N VAL A 208 -4.29 11.29 15.22
CA VAL A 208 -5.24 10.28 14.77
C VAL A 208 -4.57 8.92 14.85
N VAL A 209 -5.06 8.07 15.77
CA VAL A 209 -4.57 6.71 15.95
C VAL A 209 -5.69 5.73 15.63
N GLY A 210 -5.62 5.11 14.46
CA GLY A 210 -6.78 4.43 13.86
C GLY A 210 -7.89 5.46 13.62
N GLN A 211 -9.00 5.31 14.33
CA GLN A 211 -10.14 6.25 14.26
C GLN A 211 -10.26 7.15 15.49
N TRP A 212 -9.33 7.02 16.44
CA TRP A 212 -9.37 7.75 17.68
C TRP A 212 -8.58 9.05 17.59
N LEU A 213 -9.19 10.15 18.07
CA LEU A 213 -8.47 11.38 18.40
C LEU A 213 -7.88 11.22 19.80
N ARG A 214 -6.55 11.20 19.87
CA ARG A 214 -5.81 11.14 21.13
C ARG A 214 -5.08 12.45 21.37
N PRO A 215 -5.07 12.99 22.62
CA PRO A 215 -4.23 14.13 22.92
C PRO A 215 -2.76 13.74 22.73
N TRP A 216 -2.01 14.56 22.01
CA TRP A 216 -0.62 14.29 21.71
C TRP A 216 0.31 14.86 22.76
N TYR A 217 0.15 16.16 23.06
CA TYR A 217 0.88 16.89 24.09
C TYR A 217 0.04 18.09 24.57
N PHE A 218 0.46 18.73 25.66
CA PHE A 218 -0.25 19.88 26.24
C PHE A 218 0.67 21.10 26.22
N PRO A 219 0.57 21.97 25.21
CA PRO A 219 1.46 23.12 25.05
C PRO A 219 1.19 24.20 26.10
N GLN A 220 2.25 24.84 26.60
CA GLN A 220 2.17 26.09 27.32
C GLN A 220 2.40 27.27 26.37
N ALA A 221 2.11 28.49 26.82
CA ALA A 221 2.25 29.67 26.02
C ALA A 221 3.70 29.83 25.49
N GLY A 222 3.87 29.91 24.18
CA GLY A 222 5.17 30.05 23.53
C GLY A 222 5.97 28.76 23.35
N GLU A 223 5.44 27.60 23.72
CA GLU A 223 6.10 26.31 23.49
C GLU A 223 5.76 25.76 22.09
N ASP A 224 6.77 25.27 21.42
CA ASP A 224 6.60 24.32 20.30
C ASP A 224 6.42 22.88 20.81
N MET A 225 6.16 21.94 19.90
CA MET A 225 5.97 20.54 20.24
C MET A 225 7.18 19.93 20.97
N ALA A 226 8.41 20.24 20.52
CA ALA A 226 9.62 19.67 21.10
C ALA A 226 9.85 20.14 22.53
N ALA A 227 9.59 21.42 22.80
CA ALA A 227 9.69 22.02 24.14
C ALA A 227 8.62 21.43 25.08
N ALA A 228 7.37 21.35 24.64
CA ALA A 228 6.27 20.78 25.41
C ALA A 228 6.52 19.31 25.76
N VAL A 229 6.88 18.48 24.78
CA VAL A 229 7.19 17.05 25.01
C VAL A 229 8.38 16.89 25.96
N SER A 230 9.45 17.68 25.78
CA SER A 230 10.61 17.63 26.68
C SER A 230 10.23 17.99 28.11
N ARG A 231 9.39 19.00 28.31
CA ARG A 231 8.88 19.40 29.65
C ARG A 231 8.04 18.28 30.27
N GLU A 232 7.11 17.70 29.52
CA GLU A 232 6.23 16.63 30.00
C GLU A 232 7.03 15.37 30.36
N CYS A 233 7.97 14.96 29.52
CA CYS A 233 8.87 13.83 29.82
C CYS A 233 9.69 14.07 31.09
N ARG A 234 10.16 15.29 31.30
CA ARG A 234 10.91 15.66 32.51
C ARG A 234 10.00 15.63 33.75
N ALA A 235 8.79 16.19 33.64
CA ALA A 235 7.80 16.16 34.72
C ALA A 235 7.43 14.73 35.11
N ALA A 236 7.23 13.82 34.15
CA ALA A 236 6.95 12.42 34.40
C ALA A 236 8.08 11.69 35.15
N ARG A 237 9.34 12.16 35.01
CA ARG A 237 10.51 11.60 35.72
C ARG A 237 10.73 12.20 37.10
N GLN A 238 10.29 13.42 37.34
CA GLN A 238 10.56 14.18 38.55
C GLN A 238 9.32 14.35 39.46
N SER A 239 8.14 14.07 38.93
CA SER A 239 6.86 14.29 39.62
C SER A 239 5.83 13.26 39.17
N VAL A 240 4.53 13.62 39.23
CA VAL A 240 3.40 12.79 38.81
C VAL A 240 2.95 13.22 37.43
N ALA A 241 2.71 12.25 36.52
CA ALA A 241 2.10 12.46 35.24
C ALA A 241 0.80 11.67 35.11
N MET A 242 -0.14 12.20 34.31
CA MET A 242 -1.39 11.54 33.94
C MET A 242 -1.43 11.36 32.43
N MET A 243 -1.90 10.21 31.98
CA MET A 243 -2.10 9.89 30.58
C MET A 243 -3.53 9.37 30.36
N ASP A 244 -4.20 9.87 29.32
CA ASP A 244 -5.49 9.31 28.88
C ASP A 244 -5.25 8.01 28.09
N ALA A 245 -5.50 6.88 28.72
CA ALA A 245 -5.40 5.56 28.13
C ALA A 245 -6.79 4.99 27.72
N SER A 246 -7.80 5.84 27.58
CA SER A 246 -9.19 5.41 27.31
C SER A 246 -9.36 4.70 25.97
N THR A 247 -8.45 4.92 25.01
CA THR A 247 -8.49 4.26 23.71
C THR A 247 -8.04 2.81 23.73
N LEU A 248 -7.36 2.39 24.80
CA LEU A 248 -6.94 1.00 24.99
C LEU A 248 -8.09 0.17 25.55
N GLY A 249 -8.26 -1.05 25.07
CA GLY A 249 -9.20 -2.01 25.64
C GLY A 249 -8.76 -2.41 27.05
N LYS A 250 -9.72 -2.44 27.99
CA LYS A 250 -9.52 -2.93 29.36
C LYS A 250 -10.38 -4.16 29.56
N ILE A 251 -9.75 -5.27 29.90
CA ILE A 251 -10.42 -6.54 30.17
C ILE A 251 -10.05 -6.93 31.61
N ASP A 252 -11.06 -7.08 32.46
CA ASP A 252 -10.89 -7.57 33.81
C ASP A 252 -11.16 -9.07 33.83
N VAL A 253 -10.17 -9.85 34.29
CA VAL A 253 -10.23 -11.31 34.38
C VAL A 253 -10.13 -11.71 35.82
N GLN A 254 -11.22 -12.21 36.41
CA GLN A 254 -11.32 -12.56 37.81
C GLN A 254 -11.62 -14.04 37.99
N GLY A 255 -11.23 -14.59 39.12
CA GLY A 255 -11.53 -15.96 39.54
C GLY A 255 -10.28 -16.79 39.80
N PRO A 256 -10.44 -17.94 40.45
CA PRO A 256 -9.30 -18.78 40.86
C PRO A 256 -8.51 -19.36 39.69
N ASP A 257 -9.12 -19.46 38.52
CA ASP A 257 -8.45 -19.99 37.31
C ASP A 257 -7.96 -18.85 36.40
N ALA A 258 -8.03 -17.58 36.81
CA ALA A 258 -7.67 -16.43 35.97
C ALA A 258 -6.21 -16.50 35.49
N THR A 259 -5.30 -16.89 36.35
CA THR A 259 -3.88 -17.02 36.02
C THR A 259 -3.64 -18.14 35.02
N GLU A 260 -4.25 -19.33 35.24
CA GLU A 260 -4.16 -20.45 34.31
C GLU A 260 -4.75 -20.08 32.93
N PHE A 261 -5.91 -19.40 32.92
CA PHE A 261 -6.53 -18.91 31.68
C PHE A 261 -5.58 -17.99 30.91
N LEU A 262 -4.97 -17.00 31.58
CA LEU A 262 -4.05 -16.06 30.96
C LEU A 262 -2.78 -16.74 30.47
N ASN A 263 -2.23 -17.70 31.19
CA ASN A 263 -1.08 -18.50 30.76
C ASN A 263 -1.36 -19.31 29.49
N ARG A 264 -2.60 -19.72 29.25
CA ARG A 264 -3.00 -20.42 28.03
C ARG A 264 -3.22 -19.48 26.84
N MET A 265 -3.51 -18.22 27.12
CA MET A 265 -3.84 -17.21 26.10
C MET A 265 -2.63 -16.40 25.67
N TYR A 266 -1.69 -16.17 26.58
CA TYR A 266 -0.54 -15.31 26.36
C TYR A 266 0.77 -16.07 26.43
N THR A 267 1.77 -15.52 25.71
CA THR A 267 3.13 -16.09 25.72
C THR A 267 3.93 -15.77 26.98
N HIS A 268 3.40 -14.92 27.86
CA HIS A 268 4.06 -14.56 29.11
C HIS A 268 3.63 -15.50 30.24
N ASP A 269 4.59 -15.87 31.09
CA ASP A 269 4.32 -16.66 32.30
C ASP A 269 3.73 -15.77 33.41
N VAL A 270 2.41 -15.82 33.51
CA VAL A 270 1.64 -15.00 34.45
C VAL A 270 1.81 -15.48 35.90
N ASP A 271 2.10 -16.75 36.11
CA ASP A 271 2.35 -17.32 37.43
C ASP A 271 3.57 -16.70 38.13
N GLN A 272 4.55 -16.28 37.33
CA GLN A 272 5.78 -15.64 37.84
C GLN A 272 5.64 -14.13 38.04
N MET A 273 4.48 -13.55 37.72
CA MET A 273 4.26 -12.12 37.90
C MET A 273 3.91 -11.75 39.31
N SER A 274 4.67 -10.82 39.89
CA SER A 274 4.33 -10.24 41.20
C SER A 274 3.14 -9.28 41.09
N ILE A 275 2.33 -9.19 42.13
CA ILE A 275 1.22 -8.24 42.22
C ILE A 275 1.71 -6.81 41.94
N GLY A 276 0.97 -6.06 41.15
CA GLY A 276 1.31 -4.69 40.75
C GLY A 276 2.34 -4.57 39.64
N ARG A 277 2.75 -5.68 38.99
CA ARG A 277 3.63 -5.67 37.84
C ARG A 277 2.84 -5.74 36.51
N CYS A 278 3.42 -5.15 35.47
CA CYS A 278 2.94 -5.21 34.10
C CYS A 278 3.96 -5.94 33.23
N ALA A 279 3.48 -6.69 32.26
CA ALA A 279 4.31 -7.32 31.24
C ALA A 279 3.66 -7.22 29.86
N TYR A 280 4.48 -7.22 28.82
CA TYR A 280 4.00 -7.38 27.46
C TYR A 280 3.76 -8.86 27.16
N GLY A 281 2.66 -9.17 26.47
CA GLY A 281 2.35 -10.51 26.02
C GLY A 281 1.77 -10.50 24.61
N LEU A 282 1.97 -11.60 23.91
CA LEU A 282 1.31 -11.85 22.63
C LEU A 282 0.13 -12.78 22.88
N LEU A 283 -1.03 -12.44 22.32
CA LEU A 283 -2.16 -13.34 22.25
C LEU A 283 -2.03 -14.15 20.97
N LEU A 284 -2.03 -15.47 21.11
CA LEU A 284 -1.91 -16.40 20.01
C LEU A 284 -3.22 -17.13 19.73
N GLY A 285 -3.49 -17.44 18.48
CA GLY A 285 -4.49 -18.39 18.07
C GLY A 285 -4.03 -19.84 18.35
N GLU A 286 -4.94 -20.80 18.20
CA GLU A 286 -4.63 -22.24 18.36
C GLU A 286 -3.57 -22.73 17.37
N ASP A 287 -3.43 -22.03 16.24
CA ASP A 287 -2.40 -22.30 15.20
C ASP A 287 -1.05 -21.61 15.50
N GLY A 288 -0.91 -20.95 16.63
CA GLY A 288 0.29 -20.22 17.04
C GLY A 288 0.50 -18.89 16.33
N ARG A 289 -0.45 -18.42 15.54
CA ARG A 289 -0.39 -17.10 14.91
C ARG A 289 -0.74 -16.02 15.90
N VAL A 290 -0.07 -14.87 15.76
CA VAL A 290 -0.36 -13.68 16.57
C VAL A 290 -1.72 -13.12 16.18
N GLU A 291 -2.70 -13.16 17.08
CA GLU A 291 -4.00 -12.54 16.89
C GLU A 291 -3.99 -11.07 17.32
N THR A 292 -3.25 -10.74 18.37
CA THR A 292 -3.06 -9.35 18.80
C THR A 292 -1.80 -9.19 19.64
N VAL A 293 -1.26 -7.99 19.64
CA VAL A 293 -0.19 -7.57 20.55
C VAL A 293 -0.84 -6.77 21.66
N VAL A 294 -0.80 -7.30 22.88
CA VAL A 294 -1.27 -6.59 24.06
C VAL A 294 -0.11 -5.78 24.63
N LEU A 295 -0.25 -4.46 24.58
CA LEU A 295 0.79 -3.54 25.00
C LEU A 295 0.95 -3.45 26.52
N SER A 296 -0.01 -3.90 27.33
CA SER A 296 0.15 -4.05 28.78
C SER A 296 -0.95 -4.91 29.37
N ALA A 297 -0.59 -5.97 30.07
CA ALA A 297 -1.47 -6.60 31.01
C ALA A 297 -1.13 -6.07 32.43
N ILE A 298 -2.01 -5.27 33.00
CA ILE A 298 -1.93 -4.95 34.42
C ILE A 298 -2.61 -6.10 35.14
N LEU A 299 -1.83 -6.93 35.84
CA LEU A 299 -2.35 -8.05 36.62
C LEU A 299 -2.33 -7.65 38.06
N GLN A 300 -3.48 -7.33 38.59
CA GLN A 300 -3.73 -7.38 40.01
C GLN A 300 -4.41 -8.71 40.29
N VAL A 301 -3.68 -9.69 40.77
CA VAL A 301 -4.25 -10.94 41.27
C VAL A 301 -4.84 -10.64 42.66
N MET A 302 -6.12 -10.35 42.72
CA MET A 302 -6.86 -10.30 43.96
C MET A 302 -7.35 -11.71 44.27
N ASN A 303 -6.78 -12.33 45.30
CA ASN A 303 -7.33 -13.55 45.91
C ASN A 303 -8.59 -13.20 46.71
N ASP A 304 -9.71 -13.11 46.04
CA ASP A 304 -10.99 -13.01 46.73
C ASP A 304 -11.75 -14.33 46.62
N ARG A 305 -12.01 -14.93 47.76
CA ARG A 305 -12.60 -16.27 47.89
C ARG A 305 -14.11 -16.34 47.68
N ASP A 306 -14.76 -15.23 47.33
CA ASP A 306 -16.22 -15.17 47.20
C ASP A 306 -16.69 -14.46 45.94
N VAL A 307 -16.65 -15.13 44.79
CA VAL A 307 -17.47 -14.71 43.63
C VAL A 307 -18.01 -15.94 42.90
N SER A 308 -19.32 -16.04 42.81
CA SER A 308 -20.06 -17.06 42.06
C SER A 308 -19.76 -16.96 40.56
N ARG A 309 -19.27 -18.05 39.97
CA ARG A 309 -18.75 -18.17 38.61
C ARG A 309 -19.82 -18.22 37.53
N PRO A 310 -19.62 -17.51 36.39
CA PRO A 310 -20.04 -18.00 35.08
C PRO A 310 -19.03 -19.00 34.48
N PRO A 311 -19.45 -20.01 33.73
CA PRO A 311 -18.56 -21.02 33.18
C PRO A 311 -17.56 -20.41 32.18
N ALA A 312 -16.30 -20.84 32.20
CA ALA A 312 -15.17 -20.34 31.40
C ALA A 312 -15.45 -20.26 29.89
N ARG A 313 -16.35 -21.08 29.36
CA ARG A 313 -16.78 -21.05 27.95
C ARG A 313 -17.48 -19.75 27.52
N ASP A 314 -18.14 -19.07 28.42
CA ASP A 314 -18.90 -17.85 28.10
C ASP A 314 -17.98 -16.61 28.10
N LEU A 315 -16.96 -16.60 28.93
CA LEU A 315 -15.88 -15.60 28.90
C LEU A 315 -15.05 -15.68 27.62
N PHE A 316 -14.75 -16.89 27.15
CA PHE A 316 -14.05 -17.14 25.89
C PHE A 316 -14.80 -16.59 24.66
N ARG A 317 -16.12 -16.76 24.65
CA ARG A 317 -16.99 -16.22 23.59
C ARG A 317 -17.10 -14.69 23.63
N ALA A 318 -17.10 -14.10 24.81
CA ALA A 318 -17.17 -12.65 24.97
C ALA A 318 -15.86 -11.96 24.53
N ALA A 319 -14.70 -12.47 24.96
CA ALA A 319 -13.39 -11.96 24.55
C ALA A 319 -13.16 -12.07 23.03
N ARG A 320 -13.51 -13.22 22.42
CA ARG A 320 -13.45 -13.39 20.94
C ARG A 320 -14.39 -12.48 20.16
N ARG A 321 -15.58 -12.16 20.70
CA ARG A 321 -16.51 -11.25 20.04
C ARG A 321 -16.01 -9.80 20.08
N GLN A 322 -15.31 -9.43 21.13
CA GLN A 322 -14.77 -8.09 21.31
C GLN A 322 -13.51 -7.86 20.48
N ALA A 323 -12.62 -8.86 20.39
CA ALA A 323 -11.44 -8.83 19.53
C ALA A 323 -11.79 -8.79 18.02
N ARG A 324 -12.95 -9.31 17.61
CA ARG A 324 -13.44 -9.23 16.21
C ARG A 324 -14.18 -7.93 15.90
N ARG A 325 -14.46 -7.08 16.87
CA ARG A 325 -15.17 -5.79 16.73
C ARG A 325 -14.25 -4.59 16.93
N ALA A 326 -13.02 -4.79 17.37
CA ALA A 326 -11.94 -3.81 17.43
C ALA A 326 -11.08 -3.86 16.17
#